data_cd720f8760b7d61d607964445da523a3
#
_entry.id   cd720f8760b7d61d607964445da523a3
#
_cell.length_a   1.000
_cell.length_b   1.000
_cell.length_c   1.000
_cell.angle_alpha   90.00
_cell.angle_beta   90.00
_cell.angle_gamma   90.00
#
_symmetry.space_group_name_H-M   'P 1'
#
loop_
_entity.id
_entity.type
_entity.pdbx_description
1 polymer ?
#
loop_
_entity_poly.entity_id
_entity_poly.type
_entity_poly.pdbx_seq_one_letter_code
_entity_poly.pdbx_strand_id
1 'polypeptide(L)'
;MRDITRPEVWAPDADMVEVVVDGTGTIMARSDGGWWWSEPLPPGTLYQFRIDGGMLLPDPRSLSQPDGPHGPSRIVDPALFDRPATFSADLRGAVGYELHIGTFTPEGTFEAATTHLDHLVDLGVQAVEVMPVADFPGEQGWGYDGVGQYAVHAAYGGPEGFVAFIDACHARGLGVILDVVHNHQGPEGNYLAQFGPYFTSAHHTPWGDAINLDQPGSNEVRDFLLGACRQWLVKYQVDGLRLDAVHEFQDDSPRHYLAELSDEVRAWERETGRELTLFAESDRNQPTTVSPIGSVPGALGMDGQWADDVHHALHSFFTGERDGYYIDFGTADVLKQALTKVFIHEGGFSTFRGQDWGAPVDPASGLYDGHSFVVSLQNHDQVGNRAVGDRISHSTPLGCQAAAAALYLLSPFTPLLFMGEEWAASTPFPFFSHLGPELGPLVTEGRAREFERMGWDAEIPDPQSPATRESAALRWDEVTEPDHARMLAWYQELLRLRRDRPDLASGSLAEVSMEVLDEDTVLMRRGTTTVAATRARDRLVEIPVEGEVLVAWGEYGPVPGGHAVTGPGSLVIDTKAD
;
A
#
# COMPACT_ATOMS: atom_id res chain seq x y z
N MET A 1 5.98 19.30 18.21
CA MET A 1 6.53 19.18 16.84
C MET A 1 7.79 20.04 16.74
N ARG A 2 8.80 19.57 15.98
CA ARG A 2 10.02 20.32 15.66
C ARG A 2 9.69 21.63 14.89
N ASP A 3 10.44 22.69 15.13
CA ASP A 3 10.39 23.91 14.32
C ASP A 3 11.07 23.63 12.97
N ILE A 4 10.30 23.59 11.89
CA ILE A 4 10.80 23.25 10.54
C ILE A 4 11.64 24.36 9.89
N THR A 5 11.69 25.55 10.47
CA THR A 5 12.56 26.64 10.02
C THR A 5 13.97 26.57 10.63
N ARG A 6 14.13 25.71 11.65
CA ARG A 6 15.36 25.58 12.41
C ARG A 6 16.11 24.33 12.01
N PRO A 7 17.25 24.42 11.31
CA PRO A 7 18.13 23.28 11.09
C PRO A 7 18.57 22.65 12.40
N GLU A 8 18.30 21.37 12.56
CA GLU A 8 18.59 20.60 13.77
C GLU A 8 18.88 19.15 13.37
N VAL A 9 19.96 18.58 13.88
CA VAL A 9 20.39 17.23 13.52
C VAL A 9 20.96 16.47 14.71
N TRP A 10 20.67 15.17 14.78
CA TRP A 10 21.27 14.27 15.73
C TRP A 10 22.57 13.70 15.17
N ALA A 11 23.69 14.03 15.81
CA ALA A 11 25.03 13.54 15.48
C ALA A 11 25.83 13.37 16.78
N PRO A 12 25.59 12.25 17.52
CA PRO A 12 26.11 12.09 18.89
C PRO A 12 27.62 12.03 18.96
N ASP A 13 28.27 11.46 17.94
CA ASP A 13 29.70 11.23 17.90
C ASP A 13 30.50 12.39 17.25
N ALA A 14 29.80 13.42 16.73
CA ALA A 14 30.43 14.57 16.11
C ALA A 14 31.12 15.47 17.14
N ASP A 15 32.33 15.93 16.82
CA ASP A 15 33.03 16.97 17.57
C ASP A 15 32.53 18.37 17.18
N MET A 16 32.11 18.55 15.92
CA MET A 16 31.60 19.82 15.38
C MET A 16 30.60 19.57 14.24
N VAL A 17 29.51 20.31 14.26
CA VAL A 17 28.56 20.35 13.13
C VAL A 17 28.40 21.79 12.66
N GLU A 18 28.43 22.00 11.37
CA GLU A 18 28.16 23.28 10.71
C GLU A 18 26.88 23.16 9.87
N VAL A 19 26.05 24.22 9.92
CA VAL A 19 25.05 24.47 8.88
C VAL A 19 25.69 25.33 7.80
N VAL A 20 25.60 24.89 6.53
CA VAL A 20 26.22 25.57 5.38
C VAL A 20 25.13 26.15 4.51
N VAL A 21 25.14 27.47 4.34
CA VAL A 21 24.23 28.23 3.47
C VAL A 21 25.09 29.02 2.49
N ASP A 22 24.82 28.94 1.21
CA ASP A 22 25.57 29.62 0.14
C ASP A 22 27.10 29.41 0.25
N GLY A 23 27.51 28.20 0.62
CA GLY A 23 28.92 27.83 0.78
C GLY A 23 29.57 28.35 2.08
N THR A 24 28.83 29.09 2.92
CA THR A 24 29.32 29.62 4.20
C THR A 24 28.89 28.72 5.34
N GLY A 25 29.84 28.13 6.08
CA GLY A 25 29.58 27.30 7.25
C GLY A 25 29.43 28.16 8.52
N THR A 26 28.40 27.85 9.31
CA THR A 26 28.18 28.40 10.65
C THR A 26 28.15 27.24 11.64
N ILE A 27 29.00 27.29 12.67
CA ILE A 27 29.05 26.25 13.71
C ILE A 27 27.72 26.24 14.48
N MET A 28 27.14 25.08 14.63
CA MET A 28 25.88 24.83 15.33
C MET A 28 26.13 24.69 16.84
N ALA A 29 25.11 25.03 17.63
CA ALA A 29 25.14 24.81 19.06
C ALA A 29 24.84 23.35 19.40
N ARG A 30 25.64 22.74 20.28
CA ARG A 30 25.41 21.39 20.79
C ARG A 30 24.49 21.41 22.00
N SER A 31 23.54 20.52 22.08
CA SER A 31 22.70 20.25 23.24
C SER A 31 22.92 18.84 23.78
N ASP A 32 22.23 18.50 24.86
CA ASP A 32 22.29 17.15 25.45
C ASP A 32 21.82 16.08 24.45
N GLY A 33 22.31 14.84 24.60
CA GLY A 33 21.92 13.69 23.76
C GLY A 33 22.54 13.67 22.37
N GLY A 34 23.51 14.56 22.07
CA GLY A 34 24.17 14.57 20.76
C GLY A 34 23.42 15.34 19.67
N TRP A 35 22.49 16.19 20.06
CA TRP A 35 21.77 17.06 19.15
C TRP A 35 22.53 18.35 18.88
N TRP A 36 22.41 18.84 17.63
CA TRP A 36 22.99 20.09 17.16
C TRP A 36 21.91 20.95 16.51
N TRP A 37 21.92 22.24 16.73
CA TRP A 37 20.93 23.17 16.22
C TRP A 37 21.53 24.53 15.84
N SER A 38 20.89 25.21 14.90
CA SER A 38 21.23 26.58 14.47
C SER A 38 20.07 27.54 14.75
N GLU A 39 20.28 28.85 14.51
CA GLU A 39 19.17 29.79 14.43
C GLU A 39 18.24 29.45 13.26
N PRO A 40 16.94 29.83 13.34
CA PRO A 40 15.99 29.63 12.23
C PRO A 40 16.47 30.30 10.94
N LEU A 41 16.22 29.63 9.83
CA LEU A 41 16.50 30.14 8.48
C LEU A 41 15.19 30.55 7.78
N PRO A 42 15.22 31.58 6.91
CA PRO A 42 14.05 31.98 6.14
C PRO A 42 13.51 30.85 5.23
N PRO A 43 12.20 30.79 4.98
CA PRO A 43 11.64 29.90 3.95
C PRO A 43 12.33 30.08 2.60
N GLY A 44 12.54 28.97 1.89
CA GLY A 44 13.25 28.91 0.61
C GLY A 44 14.76 28.81 0.72
N THR A 45 15.35 28.99 1.92
CA THR A 45 16.80 28.84 2.08
C THR A 45 17.24 27.42 1.81
N LEU A 46 18.28 27.28 0.96
CA LEU A 46 18.99 26.02 0.74
C LEU A 46 20.12 25.86 1.74
N TYR A 47 20.22 24.69 2.37
CA TYR A 47 21.23 24.41 3.38
C TYR A 47 21.67 22.95 3.36
N GLN A 48 22.84 22.69 3.91
CA GLN A 48 23.37 21.35 4.16
C GLN A 48 24.09 21.34 5.51
N PHE A 49 24.36 20.15 6.03
CA PHE A 49 25.21 19.98 7.19
C PHE A 49 26.64 19.57 6.77
N ARG A 50 27.61 19.95 7.61
CA ARG A 50 28.98 19.45 7.53
C ARG A 50 29.41 18.96 8.91
N ILE A 51 29.77 17.69 9.00
CA ILE A 51 30.23 17.03 10.23
C ILE A 51 31.74 16.97 10.19
N ASP A 52 32.43 17.49 11.24
CA ASP A 52 33.87 17.40 11.48
C ASP A 52 34.73 17.80 10.24
N GLY A 53 34.25 18.80 9.48
CA GLY A 53 34.92 19.28 8.28
C GLY A 53 34.84 18.33 7.08
N GLY A 54 33.97 17.32 7.11
CA GLY A 54 33.74 16.35 6.05
C GLY A 54 32.96 16.89 4.85
N MET A 55 32.28 16.01 4.13
CA MET A 55 31.46 16.37 2.97
C MET A 55 30.18 17.10 3.40
N LEU A 56 29.53 17.78 2.45
CA LEU A 56 28.21 18.37 2.64
C LEU A 56 27.14 17.26 2.58
N LEU A 57 26.23 17.27 3.53
CA LEU A 57 25.19 16.27 3.72
C LEU A 57 23.80 16.94 3.77
N PRO A 58 22.77 16.33 3.16
CA PRO A 58 21.38 16.79 3.33
C PRO A 58 20.92 16.63 4.79
N ASP A 59 19.89 17.37 5.19
CA ASP A 59 19.22 17.15 6.49
C ASP A 59 18.37 15.88 6.44
N PRO A 60 18.62 14.88 7.31
CA PRO A 60 17.81 13.67 7.39
C PRO A 60 16.31 13.91 7.64
N ARG A 61 15.97 15.06 8.23
CA ARG A 61 14.60 15.45 8.56
C ARG A 61 14.06 16.58 7.66
N SER A 62 14.71 16.84 6.52
CA SER A 62 14.26 17.83 5.55
C SER A 62 12.89 17.47 4.98
N LEU A 63 12.01 18.45 4.82
CA LEU A 63 10.72 18.30 4.15
C LEU A 63 10.82 18.43 2.63
N SER A 64 11.95 18.93 2.12
CA SER A 64 12.12 19.21 0.69
C SER A 64 13.58 19.06 0.25
N GLN A 65 13.79 18.23 -0.75
CA GLN A 65 15.06 17.95 -1.43
C GLN A 65 14.89 18.34 -2.91
N PRO A 66 14.99 19.64 -3.27
CA PRO A 66 14.65 20.10 -4.62
C PRO A 66 15.56 19.54 -5.71
N ASP A 67 16.80 19.19 -5.35
CA ASP A 67 17.82 18.63 -6.26
C ASP A 67 18.10 17.13 -5.96
N GLY A 68 17.11 16.46 -5.33
CA GLY A 68 17.19 15.05 -4.93
C GLY A 68 18.09 14.78 -3.71
N PRO A 69 18.32 13.51 -3.37
CA PRO A 69 18.91 13.10 -2.08
C PRO A 69 20.39 13.48 -1.90
N HIS A 70 21.09 13.89 -2.95
CA HIS A 70 22.48 14.38 -2.89
C HIS A 70 22.57 15.89 -2.77
N GLY A 71 21.48 16.60 -3.04
CA GLY A 71 21.41 18.04 -3.09
C GLY A 71 21.22 18.71 -1.71
N PRO A 72 21.14 20.05 -1.69
CA PRO A 72 20.81 20.78 -0.49
C PRO A 72 19.36 20.59 -0.11
N SER A 73 19.09 20.57 1.20
CA SER A 73 17.78 20.64 1.79
C SER A 73 17.21 22.07 1.68
N ARG A 74 15.87 22.19 1.52
CA ARG A 74 15.18 23.48 1.46
C ARG A 74 14.29 23.69 2.68
N ILE A 75 14.37 24.88 3.30
CA ILE A 75 13.41 25.30 4.32
C ILE A 75 12.04 25.52 3.67
N VAL A 76 11.06 24.74 4.10
CA VAL A 76 9.65 24.88 3.67
C VAL A 76 8.97 25.97 4.48
N ASP A 77 8.10 26.77 3.85
CA ASP A 77 7.31 27.80 4.55
C ASP A 77 6.33 27.13 5.53
N PRO A 78 6.38 27.42 6.83
CA PRO A 78 5.43 26.90 7.81
C PRO A 78 3.96 27.20 7.49
N ALA A 79 3.69 28.33 6.79
CA ALA A 79 2.35 28.70 6.36
C ALA A 79 1.68 27.68 5.44
N LEU A 80 2.47 26.82 4.77
CA LEU A 80 1.94 25.69 3.97
C LEU A 80 1.05 24.77 4.81
N PHE A 81 1.36 24.63 6.09
CA PHE A 81 0.66 23.71 7.00
C PHE A 81 -0.38 24.40 7.91
N ASP A 82 -0.53 25.73 7.77
CA ASP A 82 -1.54 26.50 8.52
C ASP A 82 -2.91 26.39 7.83
N ARG A 83 -3.50 25.22 7.92
CA ARG A 83 -4.77 24.88 7.29
C ARG A 83 -5.66 24.08 8.24
N PRO A 84 -7.00 24.29 8.21
CA PRO A 84 -7.92 23.52 9.04
C PRO A 84 -7.99 22.07 8.59
N ALA A 85 -8.14 21.14 9.52
CA ALA A 85 -8.52 19.77 9.17
C ALA A 85 -9.99 19.74 8.73
N THR A 86 -10.24 19.22 7.54
CA THR A 86 -11.58 19.20 6.92
C THR A 86 -12.13 17.79 6.74
N PHE A 87 -11.32 16.77 7.02
CA PHE A 87 -11.68 15.37 6.87
C PHE A 87 -11.29 14.56 8.12
N SER A 88 -12.12 13.59 8.47
CA SER A 88 -11.84 12.56 9.47
C SER A 88 -12.80 11.39 9.25
N ALA A 89 -12.29 10.18 9.07
CA ALA A 89 -13.07 8.97 8.93
C ALA A 89 -12.26 7.74 9.38
N ASP A 90 -12.93 6.73 9.92
CA ASP A 90 -12.36 5.38 10.03
C ASP A 90 -12.24 4.80 8.61
N LEU A 91 -11.02 4.47 8.22
CA LEU A 91 -10.74 3.92 6.89
C LEU A 91 -10.83 2.39 6.82
N ARG A 92 -11.11 1.71 7.94
CA ARG A 92 -11.38 0.27 7.92
C ARG A 92 -12.72 -0.01 7.24
N GLY A 93 -12.74 -0.95 6.32
CA GLY A 93 -13.91 -1.26 5.50
C GLY A 93 -14.21 -0.26 4.38
N ALA A 94 -13.50 0.87 4.34
CA ALA A 94 -13.56 1.81 3.23
C ALA A 94 -12.98 1.18 1.94
N VAL A 95 -13.55 1.57 0.81
CA VAL A 95 -13.01 1.19 -0.52
C VAL A 95 -11.76 2.00 -0.79
N GLY A 96 -10.60 1.35 -0.73
CA GLY A 96 -9.30 1.92 -1.05
C GLY A 96 -8.99 1.85 -2.55
N TYR A 97 -8.17 2.79 -3.02
CA TYR A 97 -7.66 2.83 -4.38
C TYR A 97 -6.17 3.15 -4.36
N GLU A 98 -5.34 2.16 -4.64
CA GLU A 98 -3.91 2.30 -4.69
C GLU A 98 -3.48 2.94 -6.01
N LEU A 99 -2.67 3.99 -5.91
CA LEU A 99 -2.13 4.67 -7.08
C LEU A 99 -0.66 5.08 -6.91
N HIS A 100 0.06 5.04 -8.02
CA HIS A 100 1.42 5.56 -8.15
C HIS A 100 1.40 6.92 -8.84
N ILE A 101 1.78 7.99 -8.13
CA ILE A 101 1.74 9.36 -8.68
C ILE A 101 2.47 9.47 -10.01
N GLY A 102 3.65 8.86 -10.12
CA GLY A 102 4.49 8.94 -11.31
C GLY A 102 3.92 8.29 -12.58
N THR A 103 2.85 7.48 -12.48
CA THR A 103 2.25 6.77 -13.63
C THR A 103 0.72 6.80 -13.65
N PHE A 104 0.08 7.41 -12.66
CA PHE A 104 -1.38 7.61 -12.65
C PHE A 104 -1.85 8.50 -13.82
N THR A 105 -0.99 9.46 -14.18
CA THR A 105 -1.15 10.27 -15.40
C THR A 105 0.18 10.30 -16.17
N PRO A 106 0.17 10.64 -17.47
CA PRO A 106 1.41 10.78 -18.24
C PRO A 106 2.39 11.81 -17.66
N GLU A 107 1.86 12.89 -17.04
CA GLU A 107 2.65 13.96 -16.42
C GLU A 107 3.35 13.49 -15.15
N GLY A 108 2.75 12.55 -14.39
CA GLY A 108 3.31 11.95 -13.20
C GLY A 108 3.45 12.92 -12.03
N THR A 109 2.48 13.81 -11.82
CA THR A 109 2.49 14.82 -10.74
C THR A 109 1.21 14.82 -9.93
N PHE A 110 1.27 15.32 -8.69
CA PHE A 110 0.08 15.52 -7.85
C PHE A 110 -0.97 16.42 -8.52
N GLU A 111 -0.53 17.48 -9.22
CA GLU A 111 -1.44 18.39 -9.93
C GLU A 111 -2.23 17.64 -11.00
N ALA A 112 -1.57 16.84 -11.82
CA ALA A 112 -2.22 16.04 -12.84
C ALA A 112 -3.13 14.97 -12.24
N ALA A 113 -2.69 14.27 -11.19
CA ALA A 113 -3.49 13.26 -10.49
C ALA A 113 -4.79 13.87 -9.93
N THR A 114 -4.76 15.11 -9.44
CA THR A 114 -5.94 15.81 -8.93
C THR A 114 -7.06 15.94 -9.98
N THR A 115 -6.73 15.97 -11.25
CA THR A 115 -7.73 16.10 -12.34
C THR A 115 -8.59 14.85 -12.53
N HIS A 116 -8.18 13.71 -11.97
CA HIS A 116 -8.89 12.44 -12.07
C HIS A 116 -9.60 12.00 -10.76
N LEU A 117 -9.57 12.83 -9.70
CA LEU A 117 -10.21 12.48 -8.42
C LEU A 117 -11.74 12.34 -8.55
N ASP A 118 -12.39 13.08 -9.43
CA ASP A 118 -13.82 12.96 -9.65
C ASP A 118 -14.20 11.58 -10.24
N HIS A 119 -13.34 10.97 -11.07
CA HIS A 119 -13.50 9.59 -11.51
C HIS A 119 -13.53 8.60 -10.34
N LEU A 120 -12.65 8.77 -9.36
CA LEU A 120 -12.60 7.92 -8.17
C LEU A 120 -13.85 8.06 -7.29
N VAL A 121 -14.36 9.29 -7.16
CA VAL A 121 -15.64 9.54 -6.46
C VAL A 121 -16.80 8.88 -7.19
N ASP A 122 -16.88 9.03 -8.51
CA ASP A 122 -17.93 8.43 -9.34
C ASP A 122 -17.85 6.89 -9.36
N LEU A 123 -16.65 6.34 -9.22
CA LEU A 123 -16.44 4.90 -9.05
C LEU A 123 -16.99 4.41 -7.71
N GLY A 124 -16.95 5.23 -6.67
CA GLY A 124 -17.35 4.87 -5.31
C GLY A 124 -16.20 4.60 -4.34
N VAL A 125 -14.99 5.04 -4.69
CA VAL A 125 -13.80 5.03 -3.81
C VAL A 125 -14.02 5.95 -2.62
N GLN A 126 -13.47 5.58 -1.46
CA GLN A 126 -13.58 6.34 -0.22
C GLN A 126 -12.21 6.79 0.32
N ALA A 127 -11.14 6.11 -0.07
CA ALA A 127 -9.78 6.48 0.28
C ALA A 127 -8.81 6.22 -0.88
N VAL A 128 -7.86 7.12 -1.07
CA VAL A 128 -6.74 6.94 -2.00
C VAL A 128 -5.53 6.48 -1.20
N GLU A 129 -4.95 5.34 -1.58
CA GLU A 129 -3.66 4.89 -1.06
C GLU A 129 -2.57 5.27 -2.04
N VAL A 130 -1.70 6.19 -1.61
CA VAL A 130 -0.61 6.73 -2.43
C VAL A 130 0.64 5.92 -2.16
N MET A 131 1.21 5.30 -3.19
CA MET A 131 2.52 4.64 -3.13
C MET A 131 3.60 5.62 -2.64
N PRO A 132 4.76 5.16 -2.13
CA PRO A 132 5.68 6.01 -1.39
C PRO A 132 6.09 7.28 -2.14
N VAL A 133 6.06 8.41 -1.43
CA VAL A 133 6.43 9.74 -1.95
C VAL A 133 7.69 10.28 -1.31
N ALA A 134 8.31 9.53 -0.39
CA ALA A 134 9.59 9.89 0.21
C ALA A 134 10.66 10.11 -0.87
N ASP A 135 11.56 11.09 -0.66
CA ASP A 135 12.54 11.42 -1.67
C ASP A 135 13.49 10.24 -1.96
N PHE A 136 13.65 9.95 -3.25
CA PHE A 136 14.46 8.86 -3.79
C PHE A 136 15.36 9.36 -4.93
N PRO A 137 16.40 8.59 -5.36
CA PRO A 137 17.27 8.97 -6.45
C PRO A 137 16.57 9.09 -7.80
N GLY A 138 16.93 10.10 -8.58
CA GLY A 138 16.43 10.30 -9.94
C GLY A 138 15.03 10.88 -10.01
N GLU A 139 14.37 10.72 -11.15
CA GLU A 139 13.07 11.32 -11.46
C GLU A 139 11.94 10.29 -11.55
N GLN A 140 12.27 8.99 -11.55
CA GLN A 140 11.31 7.90 -11.71
C GLN A 140 11.65 6.73 -10.79
N GLY A 141 10.65 6.12 -10.21
CA GLY A 141 10.77 4.97 -9.33
C GLY A 141 9.43 4.66 -8.68
N TRP A 142 9.30 3.46 -8.16
CA TRP A 142 8.11 3.09 -7.37
C TRP A 142 8.05 3.82 -6.02
N GLY A 143 9.21 4.31 -5.53
CA GLY A 143 9.32 5.03 -4.25
C GLY A 143 9.85 4.16 -3.09
N TYR A 144 10.07 2.85 -3.29
CA TYR A 144 10.60 1.95 -2.26
C TYR A 144 12.14 2.07 -2.08
N ASP A 145 12.82 2.82 -2.94
CA ASP A 145 14.22 3.22 -2.78
C ASP A 145 14.38 4.56 -2.03
N GLY A 146 13.37 4.98 -1.26
CA GLY A 146 13.35 6.25 -0.55
C GLY A 146 14.45 6.36 0.50
N VAL A 147 15.06 7.55 0.60
CA VAL A 147 16.11 7.89 1.58
C VAL A 147 15.82 9.17 2.36
N GLY A 148 14.85 9.96 1.90
CA GLY A 148 14.40 11.19 2.54
C GLY A 148 13.05 10.99 3.23
N GLN A 149 13.00 10.30 4.37
CA GLN A 149 11.75 9.87 5.04
C GLN A 149 10.79 11.01 5.40
N TYR A 150 11.24 12.23 5.39
CA TYR A 150 10.45 13.44 5.69
C TYR A 150 10.15 14.28 4.45
N ALA A 151 10.89 14.09 3.36
CA ALA A 151 10.80 14.90 2.17
C ALA A 151 9.81 14.30 1.15
N VAL A 152 9.03 15.17 0.51
CA VAL A 152 8.20 14.78 -0.64
C VAL A 152 9.02 14.90 -1.91
N HIS A 153 9.06 13.84 -2.72
CA HIS A 153 9.82 13.78 -3.95
C HIS A 153 9.50 14.93 -4.91
N ALA A 154 10.56 15.62 -5.35
CA ALA A 154 10.43 16.86 -6.10
C ALA A 154 9.73 16.68 -7.46
N ALA A 155 9.98 15.58 -8.18
CA ALA A 155 9.36 15.30 -9.47
C ALA A 155 7.84 15.13 -9.40
N TYR A 156 7.28 14.76 -8.25
CA TYR A 156 5.83 14.68 -8.05
C TYR A 156 5.18 16.03 -7.75
N GLY A 157 5.97 17.06 -7.46
CA GLY A 157 5.49 18.41 -7.12
C GLY A 157 5.88 18.86 -5.70
N GLY A 158 6.68 18.06 -4.98
CA GLY A 158 7.21 18.40 -3.66
C GLY A 158 6.13 18.60 -2.59
N PRO A 159 6.50 19.23 -1.45
CA PRO A 159 5.59 19.44 -0.32
C PRO A 159 4.33 20.23 -0.70
N GLU A 160 4.47 21.25 -1.52
CA GLU A 160 3.38 22.11 -1.96
C GLU A 160 2.36 21.34 -2.80
N GLY A 161 2.84 20.52 -3.74
CA GLY A 161 1.97 19.67 -4.58
C GLY A 161 1.24 18.62 -3.76
N PHE A 162 1.91 17.98 -2.80
CA PHE A 162 1.29 16.97 -1.95
C PHE A 162 0.20 17.54 -1.03
N VAL A 163 0.44 18.70 -0.42
CA VAL A 163 -0.59 19.41 0.37
C VAL A 163 -1.81 19.74 -0.49
N ALA A 164 -1.61 20.27 -1.70
CA ALA A 164 -2.70 20.61 -2.60
C ALA A 164 -3.51 19.35 -3.02
N PHE A 165 -2.83 18.21 -3.24
CA PHE A 165 -3.47 16.94 -3.57
C PHE A 165 -4.32 16.42 -2.41
N ILE A 166 -3.79 16.43 -1.15
CA ILE A 166 -4.54 16.03 0.04
C ILE A 166 -5.79 16.89 0.21
N ASP A 167 -5.65 18.21 0.10
CA ASP A 167 -6.79 19.14 0.21
C ASP A 167 -7.84 18.88 -0.86
N ALA A 168 -7.42 18.54 -2.09
CA ALA A 168 -8.33 18.20 -3.18
C ALA A 168 -9.07 16.87 -2.95
N CYS A 169 -8.41 15.87 -2.34
CA CYS A 169 -9.03 14.62 -1.90
C CYS A 169 -10.08 14.89 -0.81
N HIS A 170 -9.70 15.60 0.25
CA HIS A 170 -10.59 15.92 1.35
C HIS A 170 -11.82 16.74 0.92
N ALA A 171 -11.64 17.71 0.01
CA ALA A 171 -12.74 18.48 -0.56
C ALA A 171 -13.79 17.63 -1.29
N ARG A 172 -13.41 16.42 -1.71
CA ARG A 172 -14.27 15.43 -2.37
C ARG A 172 -14.77 14.33 -1.44
N GLY A 173 -14.38 14.37 -0.17
CA GLY A 173 -14.71 13.33 0.81
C GLY A 173 -13.87 12.05 0.67
N LEU A 174 -12.71 12.14 0.02
CA LEU A 174 -11.73 11.05 -0.09
C LEU A 174 -10.70 11.16 1.04
N GLY A 175 -10.49 10.08 1.79
CA GLY A 175 -9.35 9.94 2.70
C GLY A 175 -8.05 9.73 1.91
N VAL A 176 -6.91 10.00 2.55
CA VAL A 176 -5.58 9.75 1.97
C VAL A 176 -4.80 8.84 2.90
N ILE A 177 -4.39 7.69 2.38
CA ILE A 177 -3.45 6.76 3.02
C ILE A 177 -2.11 6.96 2.32
N LEU A 178 -1.02 7.09 3.08
CA LEU A 178 0.33 7.17 2.54
C LEU A 178 1.09 5.88 2.84
N ASP A 179 1.67 5.30 1.81
CA ASP A 179 2.60 4.20 1.97
C ASP A 179 3.98 4.71 2.45
N VAL A 180 4.50 4.14 3.53
CA VAL A 180 5.77 4.53 4.15
C VAL A 180 6.69 3.33 4.34
N VAL A 181 7.94 3.52 3.94
CA VAL A 181 8.98 2.49 3.96
C VAL A 181 9.92 2.77 5.13
N HIS A 182 9.67 2.15 6.28
CA HIS A 182 10.48 2.33 7.49
C HIS A 182 11.35 1.12 7.84
N ASN A 183 11.16 -0.01 7.16
CA ASN A 183 11.89 -1.26 7.40
C ASN A 183 13.31 -1.23 6.82
N HIS A 184 13.56 -0.40 5.80
CA HIS A 184 14.86 -0.23 5.15
C HIS A 184 15.00 1.19 4.58
N GLN A 185 16.17 1.48 4.01
CA GLN A 185 16.46 2.71 3.26
C GLN A 185 17.02 2.33 1.90
N GLY A 186 16.76 3.16 0.90
CA GLY A 186 17.34 3.00 -0.42
C GLY A 186 18.88 2.99 -0.38
N PRO A 187 19.52 2.34 -1.37
CA PRO A 187 20.98 2.17 -1.38
C PRO A 187 21.74 3.40 -1.85
N GLU A 188 21.10 4.35 -2.54
CA GLU A 188 21.71 5.55 -3.09
C GLU A 188 21.18 6.81 -2.42
N GLY A 189 22.06 7.71 -1.97
CA GLY A 189 21.65 8.93 -1.27
C GLY A 189 21.36 8.74 0.22
N ASN A 190 21.58 7.55 0.76
CA ASN A 190 21.42 7.28 2.18
C ASN A 190 22.67 7.73 2.95
N TYR A 191 22.53 8.83 3.68
CA TYR A 191 23.60 9.41 4.49
C TYR A 191 23.40 9.24 6.00
N LEU A 192 22.37 8.51 6.44
CA LEU A 192 22.02 8.38 7.86
C LEU A 192 23.19 7.89 8.72
N ALA A 193 23.96 6.93 8.23
CA ALA A 193 25.14 6.39 8.92
C ALA A 193 26.27 7.41 9.14
N GLN A 194 26.27 8.56 8.43
CA GLN A 194 27.22 9.65 8.64
C GLN A 194 26.85 10.50 9.87
N PHE A 195 25.61 10.44 10.30
CA PHE A 195 25.10 11.21 11.43
C PHE A 195 25.14 10.42 12.73
N GLY A 196 24.82 9.14 12.73
CA GLY A 196 24.76 8.33 13.93
C GLY A 196 24.40 6.86 13.69
N PRO A 197 24.17 6.08 14.74
CA PRO A 197 23.88 4.67 14.66
C PRO A 197 22.41 4.38 14.27
N TYR A 198 22.00 4.85 13.09
CA TYR A 198 20.67 4.59 12.52
C TYR A 198 20.47 3.14 12.09
N PHE A 199 21.56 2.42 11.83
CA PHE A 199 21.55 1.01 11.45
C PHE A 199 22.30 0.17 12.48
N THR A 200 22.01 -1.13 12.49
CA THR A 200 22.71 -2.09 13.36
C THR A 200 23.03 -3.37 12.61
N SER A 201 24.26 -3.86 12.79
CA SER A 201 24.68 -5.17 12.31
C SER A 201 24.31 -6.32 13.27
N ALA A 202 23.61 -6.02 14.38
CA ALA A 202 23.08 -7.07 15.27
C ALA A 202 21.93 -7.83 14.59
N HIS A 203 21.23 -7.17 13.67
CA HIS A 203 20.14 -7.72 12.88
C HIS A 203 20.37 -7.44 11.39
N HIS A 204 19.87 -8.35 10.54
CA HIS A 204 19.95 -8.23 9.09
C HIS A 204 18.58 -8.44 8.45
N THR A 205 18.34 -7.72 7.37
CA THR A 205 17.19 -7.83 6.50
C THR A 205 17.62 -8.20 5.07
N PRO A 206 16.72 -8.51 4.15
CA PRO A 206 17.07 -8.70 2.73
C PRO A 206 17.81 -7.51 2.10
N TRP A 207 17.67 -6.30 2.66
CA TRP A 207 18.31 -5.06 2.18
C TRP A 207 19.63 -4.72 2.91
N GLY A 208 20.09 -5.53 3.86
CA GLY A 208 21.34 -5.34 4.60
C GLY A 208 21.15 -5.16 6.11
N ASP A 209 21.97 -4.30 6.72
CA ASP A 209 21.90 -3.99 8.14
C ASP A 209 20.53 -3.39 8.50
N ALA A 210 19.91 -3.90 9.58
CA ALA A 210 18.58 -3.46 9.98
C ALA A 210 18.59 -2.02 10.55
N ILE A 211 17.44 -1.34 10.48
CA ILE A 211 17.19 -0.10 11.21
C ILE A 211 17.38 -0.38 12.71
N ASN A 212 18.07 0.48 13.42
CA ASN A 212 18.41 0.30 14.83
C ASN A 212 17.22 0.59 15.76
N LEU A 213 16.46 -0.45 16.08
CA LEU A 213 15.27 -0.31 16.95
C LEU A 213 15.50 -0.75 18.40
N ASP A 214 16.62 -1.43 18.72
CA ASP A 214 16.84 -2.08 20.02
C ASP A 214 18.27 -2.02 20.57
N GLN A 215 19.24 -1.50 19.78
CA GLN A 215 20.62 -1.37 20.19
C GLN A 215 20.92 0.05 20.74
N PRO A 216 22.11 0.36 21.28
CA PRO A 216 22.46 1.70 21.72
C PRO A 216 22.17 2.78 20.68
N GLY A 217 21.47 3.85 21.06
CA GLY A 217 21.00 4.90 20.16
C GLY A 217 19.60 4.67 19.57
N SER A 218 18.98 3.53 19.81
CA SER A 218 17.66 3.19 19.24
C SER A 218 16.54 4.15 19.61
N ASN A 219 16.58 4.77 20.77
CA ASN A 219 15.55 5.76 21.15
C ASN A 219 15.46 6.91 20.15
N GLU A 220 16.60 7.46 19.72
CA GLU A 220 16.64 8.56 18.74
C GLU A 220 16.25 8.08 17.33
N VAL A 221 16.52 6.82 16.99
CA VAL A 221 16.09 6.22 15.73
C VAL A 221 14.58 5.97 15.73
N ARG A 222 14.02 5.49 16.83
CA ARG A 222 12.55 5.38 17.01
C ARG A 222 11.88 6.76 16.92
N ASP A 223 12.44 7.77 17.60
CA ASP A 223 11.96 9.15 17.52
C ASP A 223 12.06 9.73 16.10
N PHE A 224 13.07 9.31 15.32
CA PHE A 224 13.18 9.67 13.92
C PHE A 224 12.01 9.10 13.11
N LEU A 225 11.71 7.81 13.23
CA LEU A 225 10.62 7.17 12.51
C LEU A 225 9.23 7.64 12.98
N LEU A 226 9.02 7.73 14.30
CA LEU A 226 7.78 8.28 14.89
C LEU A 226 7.55 9.73 14.46
N GLY A 227 8.63 10.52 14.40
CA GLY A 227 8.58 11.90 13.92
C GLY A 227 8.16 12.00 12.45
N ALA A 228 8.59 11.06 11.58
CA ALA A 228 8.15 10.98 10.19
C ALA A 228 6.65 10.63 10.12
N CYS A 229 6.19 9.60 10.85
CA CYS A 229 4.78 9.25 10.93
C CYS A 229 3.92 10.44 11.40
N ARG A 230 4.36 11.13 12.49
CA ARG A 230 3.65 12.29 13.00
C ARG A 230 3.58 13.42 11.98
N GLN A 231 4.67 13.63 11.23
CA GLN A 231 4.67 14.63 10.16
C GLN A 231 3.60 14.35 9.12
N TRP A 232 3.53 13.10 8.61
CA TRP A 232 2.54 12.73 7.62
C TRP A 232 1.11 12.83 8.16
N LEU A 233 0.83 12.23 9.31
CA LEU A 233 -0.52 12.18 9.89
C LEU A 233 -1.00 13.54 10.44
N VAL A 234 -0.13 14.30 11.10
CA VAL A 234 -0.55 15.52 11.83
C VAL A 234 -0.27 16.78 11.02
N LYS A 235 0.91 16.90 10.38
CA LYS A 235 1.29 18.13 9.67
C LYS A 235 0.74 18.14 8.25
N TYR A 236 0.98 17.08 7.46
CA TYR A 236 0.40 16.93 6.11
C TYR A 236 -1.07 16.58 6.14
N GLN A 237 -1.58 16.05 7.25
CA GLN A 237 -2.98 15.65 7.45
C GLN A 237 -3.41 14.48 6.54
N VAL A 238 -2.52 13.54 6.23
CA VAL A 238 -2.98 12.25 5.69
C VAL A 238 -3.80 11.51 6.76
N ASP A 239 -4.69 10.62 6.38
CA ASP A 239 -5.69 9.99 7.26
C ASP A 239 -5.27 8.60 7.70
N GLY A 240 -4.30 8.02 7.01
CA GLY A 240 -3.73 6.74 7.36
C GLY A 240 -2.32 6.55 6.81
N LEU A 241 -1.65 5.53 7.35
CA LEU A 241 -0.38 5.04 6.83
C LEU A 241 -0.52 3.55 6.48
N ARG A 242 0.02 3.15 5.35
CA ARG A 242 0.36 1.76 5.06
C ARG A 242 1.85 1.60 5.36
N LEU A 243 2.21 0.66 6.22
CA LEU A 243 3.59 0.39 6.59
C LEU A 243 4.10 -0.80 5.80
N ASP A 244 5.11 -0.55 4.99
CA ASP A 244 5.78 -1.52 4.14
C ASP A 244 6.50 -2.58 4.95
N ALA A 245 6.38 -3.85 4.54
CA ALA A 245 7.12 -5.01 5.03
C ALA A 245 7.36 -5.02 6.55
N VAL A 246 6.29 -4.87 7.36
CA VAL A 246 6.44 -4.76 8.83
C VAL A 246 7.05 -6.01 9.47
N HIS A 247 7.04 -7.14 8.78
CA HIS A 247 7.68 -8.39 9.20
C HIS A 247 9.22 -8.32 9.21
N GLU A 248 9.79 -7.31 8.56
CA GLU A 248 11.23 -7.04 8.52
C GLU A 248 11.70 -6.05 9.59
N PHE A 249 10.80 -5.51 10.42
CA PHE A 249 11.21 -4.79 11.62
C PHE A 249 11.82 -5.74 12.64
N GLN A 250 13.15 -5.76 12.72
CA GLN A 250 13.92 -6.56 13.67
C GLN A 250 14.04 -5.77 14.98
N ASP A 251 13.26 -6.16 16.00
CA ASP A 251 13.13 -5.43 17.26
C ASP A 251 12.95 -6.40 18.44
N ASP A 252 14.03 -6.65 19.15
CA ASP A 252 14.06 -7.51 20.34
C ASP A 252 13.80 -6.74 21.65
N SER A 253 13.40 -5.46 21.57
CA SER A 253 13.08 -4.67 22.74
C SER A 253 11.81 -5.18 23.44
N PRO A 254 11.62 -4.88 24.74
CA PRO A 254 10.42 -5.29 25.47
C PRO A 254 9.10 -4.74 24.90
N ARG A 255 9.18 -3.65 24.14
CA ARG A 255 8.04 -3.04 23.46
C ARG A 255 8.38 -2.84 22.01
N HIS A 256 7.73 -3.61 21.15
CA HIS A 256 7.94 -3.55 19.70
C HIS A 256 7.60 -2.17 19.16
N TYR A 257 8.40 -1.66 18.19
CA TYR A 257 8.22 -0.34 17.56
C TYR A 257 6.79 -0.12 17.02
N LEU A 258 6.17 -1.12 16.39
CA LEU A 258 4.80 -0.99 15.87
C LEU A 258 3.77 -0.80 16.99
N ALA A 259 3.96 -1.44 18.14
CA ALA A 259 3.08 -1.24 19.29
C ALA A 259 3.28 0.16 19.91
N GLU A 260 4.50 0.69 19.86
CA GLU A 260 4.80 2.08 20.25
C GLU A 260 4.14 3.07 19.30
N LEU A 261 4.29 2.87 17.97
CA LEU A 261 3.65 3.69 16.96
C LEU A 261 2.12 3.70 17.11
N SER A 262 1.51 2.54 17.33
CA SER A 262 0.07 2.43 17.54
C SER A 262 -0.41 3.29 18.71
N ASP A 263 0.28 3.24 19.87
CA ASP A 263 -0.07 4.07 21.03
C ASP A 263 0.13 5.57 20.77
N GLU A 264 1.20 5.94 20.04
CA GLU A 264 1.45 7.33 19.65
C GLU A 264 0.36 7.84 18.71
N VAL A 265 -0.06 7.04 17.73
CA VAL A 265 -1.16 7.42 16.82
C VAL A 265 -2.46 7.64 17.59
N ARG A 266 -2.80 6.78 18.55
CA ARG A 266 -3.95 7.00 19.45
C ARG A 266 -3.80 8.29 20.28
N ALA A 267 -2.58 8.71 20.63
CA ALA A 267 -2.34 9.99 21.29
C ALA A 267 -2.55 11.17 20.32
N TRP A 268 -2.09 11.05 19.06
CA TRP A 268 -2.28 12.09 18.04
C TRP A 268 -3.75 12.24 17.62
N GLU A 269 -4.54 11.17 17.59
CA GLU A 269 -6.00 11.26 17.42
C GLU A 269 -6.66 12.12 18.48
N ARG A 270 -6.30 11.90 19.76
CA ARG A 270 -6.82 12.72 20.86
C ARG A 270 -6.36 14.19 20.77
N GLU A 271 -5.15 14.43 20.28
CA GLU A 271 -4.60 15.78 20.09
C GLU A 271 -5.30 16.52 18.95
N THR A 272 -5.52 15.85 17.82
CA THR A 272 -6.06 16.46 16.59
C THR A 272 -7.57 16.41 16.48
N GLY A 273 -8.22 15.50 17.20
CA GLY A 273 -9.64 15.20 17.05
C GLY A 273 -9.98 14.50 15.74
N ARG A 274 -8.99 13.93 15.03
CA ARG A 274 -9.16 13.15 13.80
C ARG A 274 -8.98 11.66 14.08
N GLU A 275 -9.73 10.83 13.36
CA GLU A 275 -9.44 9.41 13.26
C GLU A 275 -8.25 9.19 12.34
N LEU A 276 -7.33 8.31 12.73
CA LEU A 276 -6.10 7.98 12.01
C LEU A 276 -5.96 6.46 11.92
N THR A 277 -5.64 5.95 10.75
CA THR A 277 -5.64 4.51 10.50
C THR A 277 -4.22 3.99 10.18
N LEU A 278 -3.85 2.85 10.76
CA LEU A 278 -2.59 2.16 10.48
C LEU A 278 -2.85 0.82 9.79
N PHE A 279 -2.40 0.68 8.56
CA PHE A 279 -2.39 -0.58 7.82
C PHE A 279 -0.99 -1.17 7.78
N ALA A 280 -0.84 -2.44 8.07
CA ALA A 280 0.42 -3.16 8.02
C ALA A 280 0.46 -4.09 6.80
N GLU A 281 1.55 -4.06 6.05
CA GLU A 281 1.85 -5.15 5.14
C GLU A 281 2.69 -6.19 5.87
N SER A 282 2.17 -7.43 5.96
CA SER A 282 2.87 -8.53 6.62
C SER A 282 2.56 -9.86 5.95
N ASP A 283 3.59 -10.59 5.58
CA ASP A 283 3.45 -11.93 5.01
C ASP A 283 3.32 -13.04 6.07
N ARG A 284 3.42 -12.68 7.37
CA ARG A 284 3.47 -13.66 8.48
C ARG A 284 2.13 -14.32 8.79
N ASN A 285 1.02 -13.83 8.26
CA ASN A 285 -0.34 -14.34 8.53
C ASN A 285 -0.62 -14.45 10.04
N GLN A 286 -0.30 -13.38 10.80
CA GLN A 286 -0.45 -13.37 12.26
C GLN A 286 -1.55 -12.38 12.67
N PRO A 287 -2.67 -12.84 13.27
CA PRO A 287 -3.73 -11.93 13.72
C PRO A 287 -3.30 -11.04 14.90
N THR A 288 -2.16 -11.31 15.54
CA THR A 288 -1.57 -10.43 16.56
C THR A 288 -1.21 -9.04 16.00
N THR A 289 -0.97 -8.93 14.69
CA THR A 289 -0.72 -7.65 14.02
C THR A 289 -1.88 -6.67 14.23
N VAL A 290 -3.12 -7.16 14.09
CA VAL A 290 -4.34 -6.34 14.22
C VAL A 290 -5.01 -6.46 15.59
N SER A 291 -4.46 -7.27 16.49
CA SER A 291 -5.00 -7.40 17.85
C SER A 291 -4.70 -6.14 18.67
N PRO A 292 -5.68 -5.61 19.43
CA PRO A 292 -5.48 -4.45 20.30
C PRO A 292 -4.35 -4.67 21.30
N ILE A 293 -3.54 -3.65 21.55
CA ILE A 293 -2.40 -3.70 22.48
C ILE A 293 -2.86 -4.21 23.85
N GLY A 294 -2.13 -5.22 24.37
CA GLY A 294 -2.42 -5.82 25.67
C GLY A 294 -3.56 -6.84 25.67
N SER A 295 -4.24 -7.08 24.56
CA SER A 295 -5.29 -8.11 24.47
C SER A 295 -4.71 -9.54 24.43
N VAL A 296 -3.62 -9.72 23.71
CA VAL A 296 -2.87 -10.97 23.61
C VAL A 296 -1.37 -10.70 23.60
N PRO A 297 -0.51 -11.67 23.97
CA PRO A 297 0.94 -11.52 23.84
C PRO A 297 1.34 -11.23 22.38
N GLY A 298 2.21 -10.24 22.18
CA GLY A 298 2.70 -9.87 20.85
C GLY A 298 1.71 -9.04 20.01
N ALA A 299 0.61 -8.55 20.59
CA ALA A 299 -0.33 -7.66 19.93
C ALA A 299 0.33 -6.33 19.53
N LEU A 300 0.17 -5.92 18.27
CA LEU A 300 0.80 -4.73 17.69
C LEU A 300 -0.16 -3.54 17.55
N GLY A 301 -1.48 -3.76 17.60
CA GLY A 301 -2.51 -2.71 17.60
C GLY A 301 -2.67 -1.99 16.27
N MET A 302 -2.27 -2.60 15.15
CA MET A 302 -2.57 -2.05 13.82
C MET A 302 -4.08 -2.13 13.55
N ASP A 303 -4.62 -1.17 12.82
CA ASP A 303 -6.05 -1.11 12.48
C ASP A 303 -6.40 -2.12 11.39
N GLY A 304 -5.46 -2.36 10.48
CA GLY A 304 -5.62 -3.36 9.43
C GLY A 304 -4.30 -3.98 8.99
N GLN A 305 -4.43 -5.10 8.27
CA GLN A 305 -3.31 -5.85 7.70
C GLN A 305 -3.65 -6.29 6.29
N TRP A 306 -2.71 -6.17 5.36
CA TRP A 306 -2.84 -6.77 4.03
C TRP A 306 -2.89 -8.29 4.15
N ALA A 307 -3.81 -8.92 3.42
CA ALA A 307 -4.08 -10.36 3.45
C ALA A 307 -3.82 -10.98 2.07
N ASP A 308 -2.54 -11.15 1.73
CA ASP A 308 -2.08 -11.65 0.43
C ASP A 308 -2.64 -13.03 0.08
N ASP A 309 -2.92 -13.88 1.07
CA ASP A 309 -3.54 -15.19 0.83
C ASP A 309 -4.89 -15.08 0.11
N VAL A 310 -5.65 -13.99 0.34
CA VAL A 310 -6.92 -13.74 -0.38
C VAL A 310 -6.65 -13.38 -1.85
N HIS A 311 -5.66 -12.50 -2.10
CA HIS A 311 -5.19 -12.23 -3.46
C HIS A 311 -4.74 -13.51 -4.16
N HIS A 312 -3.85 -14.28 -3.52
CA HIS A 312 -3.30 -15.50 -4.10
C HIS A 312 -4.41 -16.52 -4.45
N ALA A 313 -5.41 -16.64 -3.57
CA ALA A 313 -6.54 -17.55 -3.81
C ALA A 313 -7.41 -17.09 -4.99
N LEU A 314 -7.75 -15.80 -5.07
CA LEU A 314 -8.51 -15.22 -6.17
C LEU A 314 -7.74 -15.34 -7.49
N HIS A 315 -6.50 -14.88 -7.52
CA HIS A 315 -5.66 -14.90 -8.71
C HIS A 315 -5.50 -16.33 -9.26
N SER A 316 -5.02 -17.25 -8.42
CA SER A 316 -4.78 -18.64 -8.84
C SER A 316 -6.06 -19.35 -9.25
N PHE A 317 -7.19 -19.07 -8.60
CA PHE A 317 -8.46 -19.68 -8.99
C PHE A 317 -8.89 -19.21 -10.37
N PHE A 318 -8.85 -17.92 -10.68
CA PHE A 318 -9.35 -17.39 -11.95
C PHE A 318 -8.36 -17.49 -13.11
N THR A 319 -7.05 -17.49 -12.84
CA THR A 319 -6.01 -17.64 -13.89
C THR A 319 -5.61 -19.09 -14.14
N GLY A 320 -5.64 -19.92 -13.11
CA GLY A 320 -5.07 -21.27 -13.10
C GLY A 320 -3.57 -21.30 -12.79
N GLU A 321 -2.94 -20.15 -12.51
CA GLU A 321 -1.51 -20.03 -12.22
C GLU A 321 -1.17 -20.66 -10.85
N ARG A 322 -0.05 -21.42 -10.79
CA ARG A 322 0.38 -22.15 -9.61
C ARG A 322 1.90 -22.15 -9.40
N ASP A 323 2.60 -21.24 -10.06
CA ASP A 323 4.04 -21.14 -9.96
C ASP A 323 4.45 -20.29 -8.76
N GLY A 324 5.64 -20.53 -8.20
CA GLY A 324 6.18 -19.78 -7.09
C GLY A 324 5.28 -19.83 -5.85
N TYR A 325 4.93 -18.69 -5.30
CA TYR A 325 4.11 -18.58 -4.08
C TYR A 325 2.63 -18.96 -4.29
N TYR A 326 2.18 -19.17 -5.55
CA TYR A 326 0.82 -19.65 -5.86
C TYR A 326 0.65 -21.17 -5.73
N ILE A 327 1.71 -21.94 -5.42
CA ILE A 327 1.71 -23.42 -5.46
C ILE A 327 0.64 -24.05 -4.58
N ASP A 328 0.32 -23.47 -3.44
CA ASP A 328 -0.67 -23.98 -2.48
C ASP A 328 -2.11 -23.51 -2.78
N PHE A 329 -2.31 -22.69 -3.83
CA PHE A 329 -3.56 -22.02 -4.17
C PHE A 329 -4.26 -22.61 -5.40
N GLY A 330 -5.43 -22.05 -5.82
CA GLY A 330 -6.10 -22.29 -7.10
C GLY A 330 -7.18 -23.36 -7.11
N THR A 331 -7.59 -23.93 -5.96
CA THR A 331 -8.81 -24.74 -5.85
C THR A 331 -9.98 -23.94 -5.28
N ALA A 332 -11.21 -24.36 -5.57
CA ALA A 332 -12.41 -23.72 -5.02
C ALA A 332 -12.48 -23.81 -3.49
N ASP A 333 -11.96 -24.90 -2.89
CA ASP A 333 -11.90 -25.04 -1.43
C ASP A 333 -10.91 -24.08 -0.80
N VAL A 334 -9.76 -23.82 -1.44
CA VAL A 334 -8.78 -22.82 -0.98
C VAL A 334 -9.36 -21.41 -1.09
N LEU A 335 -10.05 -21.09 -2.20
CA LEU A 335 -10.73 -19.81 -2.34
C LEU A 335 -11.82 -19.62 -1.26
N LYS A 336 -12.60 -20.67 -0.98
CA LYS A 336 -13.57 -20.69 0.12
C LYS A 336 -12.88 -20.41 1.46
N GLN A 337 -11.76 -21.04 1.77
CA GLN A 337 -11.04 -20.83 3.01
C GLN A 337 -10.56 -19.37 3.11
N ALA A 338 -9.92 -18.82 2.07
CA ALA A 338 -9.42 -17.45 2.05
C ALA A 338 -10.54 -16.42 2.32
N LEU A 339 -11.69 -16.57 1.66
CA LEU A 339 -12.81 -15.63 1.79
C LEU A 339 -13.63 -15.79 3.08
N THR A 340 -13.43 -16.87 3.85
CA THR A 340 -14.15 -17.11 5.12
C THR A 340 -13.26 -17.07 6.35
N LYS A 341 -11.95 -17.29 6.20
CA LYS A 341 -10.99 -17.39 7.30
C LYS A 341 -9.77 -16.47 7.16
N VAL A 342 -9.68 -15.71 6.08
CA VAL A 342 -8.59 -14.79 5.72
C VAL A 342 -7.34 -15.52 5.25
N PHE A 343 -6.73 -16.34 6.10
CA PHE A 343 -5.47 -17.02 5.82
C PHE A 343 -5.68 -18.48 5.40
N ILE A 344 -4.85 -18.92 4.46
CA ILE A 344 -4.75 -20.32 4.04
C ILE A 344 -3.77 -21.06 4.95
N HIS A 345 -2.65 -20.38 5.27
CA HIS A 345 -1.67 -20.91 6.19
C HIS A 345 -2.02 -20.44 7.62
N GLU A 346 -2.72 -21.30 8.36
CA GLU A 346 -3.22 -21.07 9.73
C GLU A 346 -2.39 -21.87 10.77
N GLY A 347 -1.06 -21.97 10.61
CA GLY A 347 -0.16 -22.82 11.39
C GLY A 347 0.17 -24.15 10.69
N GLY A 348 -0.31 -24.35 9.45
CA GLY A 348 0.02 -25.51 8.63
C GLY A 348 1.22 -25.26 7.71
N PHE A 349 1.67 -26.34 7.05
CA PHE A 349 2.83 -26.31 6.17
C PHE A 349 2.58 -25.48 4.89
N SER A 350 3.46 -24.52 4.61
CA SER A 350 3.51 -23.78 3.34
C SER A 350 4.55 -24.43 2.43
N THR A 351 4.11 -24.89 1.26
CA THR A 351 5.00 -25.53 0.27
C THR A 351 6.05 -24.56 -0.24
N PHE A 352 5.65 -23.30 -0.49
CA PHE A 352 6.54 -22.26 -0.95
C PHE A 352 7.62 -21.90 0.09
N ARG A 353 7.22 -21.77 1.38
CA ARG A 353 8.14 -21.40 2.47
C ARG A 353 8.90 -22.60 3.04
N GLY A 354 8.47 -23.83 2.77
CA GLY A 354 9.10 -25.05 3.26
C GLY A 354 8.99 -25.26 4.78
N GLN A 355 8.02 -24.61 5.44
CA GLN A 355 7.81 -24.66 6.90
C GLN A 355 6.35 -24.38 7.27
N ASP A 356 5.99 -24.64 8.53
CA ASP A 356 4.70 -24.25 9.07
C ASP A 356 4.59 -22.72 9.14
N TRP A 357 3.42 -22.17 8.79
CA TRP A 357 3.24 -20.72 8.64
C TRP A 357 1.90 -20.23 9.15
N GLY A 358 1.91 -18.98 9.71
CA GLY A 358 0.70 -18.29 10.09
C GLY A 358 0.09 -18.75 11.41
N ALA A 359 -1.08 -18.20 11.71
CA ALA A 359 -1.94 -18.58 12.81
C ALA A 359 -3.42 -18.36 12.41
N PRO A 360 -4.36 -19.08 13.04
CA PRO A 360 -5.77 -18.95 12.69
C PRO A 360 -6.34 -17.59 13.14
N VAL A 361 -7.19 -17.02 12.28
CA VAL A 361 -8.07 -15.90 12.64
C VAL A 361 -9.28 -16.48 13.38
N ASP A 362 -9.54 -16.00 14.60
CA ASP A 362 -10.72 -16.39 15.39
C ASP A 362 -11.84 -15.32 15.29
N PRO A 363 -12.89 -15.54 14.48
CA PRO A 363 -13.99 -14.61 14.34
C PRO A 363 -14.78 -14.37 15.65
N ALA A 364 -14.66 -15.30 16.61
CA ALA A 364 -15.36 -15.20 17.88
C ALA A 364 -14.59 -14.43 18.96
N SER A 365 -13.31 -14.08 18.69
CA SER A 365 -12.46 -13.37 19.65
C SER A 365 -13.00 -11.98 20.03
N GLY A 366 -13.70 -11.31 19.11
CA GLY A 366 -14.14 -9.91 19.25
C GLY A 366 -12.99 -8.89 19.26
N LEU A 367 -11.76 -9.32 18.90
CA LEU A 367 -10.56 -8.46 18.87
C LEU A 367 -10.41 -7.71 17.55
N TYR A 368 -10.96 -8.25 16.48
CA TYR A 368 -10.92 -7.75 15.11
C TYR A 368 -12.11 -8.30 14.33
N ASP A 369 -12.39 -7.73 13.19
CA ASP A 369 -13.39 -8.18 12.23
C ASP A 369 -12.80 -8.25 10.81
N GLY A 370 -13.65 -8.45 9.80
CA GLY A 370 -13.19 -8.51 8.40
C GLY A 370 -12.59 -7.19 7.93
N HIS A 371 -13.06 -6.06 8.43
CA HIS A 371 -12.48 -4.76 8.08
C HIS A 371 -11.03 -4.57 8.54
N SER A 372 -10.56 -5.40 9.46
CA SER A 372 -9.14 -5.44 9.86
C SER A 372 -8.23 -6.13 8.82
N PHE A 373 -8.76 -6.61 7.70
CA PHE A 373 -7.98 -7.27 6.64
C PHE A 373 -8.21 -6.58 5.31
N VAL A 374 -7.12 -6.04 4.73
CA VAL A 374 -7.12 -5.42 3.41
C VAL A 374 -6.91 -6.50 2.37
N VAL A 375 -7.78 -6.53 1.36
CA VAL A 375 -7.76 -7.52 0.29
C VAL A 375 -7.82 -6.84 -1.07
N SER A 376 -7.09 -7.37 -2.03
CA SER A 376 -7.04 -6.88 -3.41
C SER A 376 -7.11 -8.02 -4.41
N LEU A 377 -7.56 -7.74 -5.61
CA LEU A 377 -7.35 -8.63 -6.76
C LEU A 377 -5.99 -8.36 -7.39
N GLN A 378 -5.57 -7.11 -7.41
CA GLN A 378 -4.28 -6.62 -7.90
C GLN A 378 -3.81 -5.49 -6.98
N ASN A 379 -2.49 -5.35 -6.83
CA ASN A 379 -1.81 -4.21 -6.24
C ASN A 379 -0.46 -4.01 -6.96
N HIS A 380 0.32 -3.02 -6.56
CA HIS A 380 1.61 -2.74 -7.18
C HIS A 380 2.56 -3.95 -7.15
N ASP A 381 2.61 -4.69 -6.03
CA ASP A 381 3.48 -5.86 -5.87
C ASP A 381 3.05 -7.03 -6.75
N GLN A 382 1.76 -7.35 -6.74
CA GLN A 382 1.23 -8.53 -7.42
C GLN A 382 1.24 -8.38 -8.95
N VAL A 383 1.17 -7.14 -9.44
CA VAL A 383 1.32 -6.82 -10.86
C VAL A 383 2.81 -6.57 -11.20
N GLY A 384 3.49 -5.75 -10.44
CA GLY A 384 4.81 -5.24 -10.77
C GLY A 384 5.96 -6.21 -10.56
N ASN A 385 5.78 -7.25 -9.72
CA ASN A 385 6.74 -8.33 -9.58
C ASN A 385 6.58 -9.44 -10.63
N ARG A 386 5.68 -9.27 -11.61
CA ARG A 386 5.62 -10.11 -12.82
C ARG A 386 6.65 -9.64 -13.85
N ALA A 387 7.14 -10.54 -14.68
CA ALA A 387 8.26 -10.27 -15.62
C ALA A 387 8.06 -9.03 -16.49
N VAL A 388 6.83 -8.79 -16.93
CA VAL A 388 6.47 -7.64 -17.79
C VAL A 388 5.42 -6.72 -17.14
N GLY A 389 5.09 -6.94 -15.86
CA GLY A 389 4.08 -6.15 -15.16
C GLY A 389 2.66 -6.35 -15.70
N ASP A 390 2.35 -7.54 -16.19
CA ASP A 390 1.06 -7.84 -16.81
C ASP A 390 -0.07 -7.96 -15.79
N ARG A 391 -1.23 -7.41 -16.14
CA ARG A 391 -2.45 -7.44 -15.34
C ARG A 391 -3.23 -8.74 -15.56
N ILE A 392 -4.13 -9.08 -14.64
CA ILE A 392 -5.01 -10.26 -14.78
C ILE A 392 -5.80 -10.23 -16.11
N SER A 393 -6.23 -9.06 -16.55
CA SER A 393 -6.96 -8.85 -17.82
C SER A 393 -6.12 -9.16 -19.07
N HIS A 394 -4.78 -9.17 -18.96
CA HIS A 394 -3.91 -9.46 -20.11
C HIS A 394 -3.80 -10.95 -20.41
N SER A 395 -4.01 -11.80 -19.40
CA SER A 395 -3.84 -13.25 -19.51
C SER A 395 -5.13 -14.06 -19.40
N THR A 396 -6.25 -13.43 -18.97
CA THR A 396 -7.53 -14.10 -18.75
C THR A 396 -8.69 -13.37 -19.42
N PRO A 397 -9.80 -14.06 -19.72
CA PRO A 397 -11.02 -13.39 -20.16
C PRO A 397 -11.52 -12.37 -19.13
N LEU A 398 -12.06 -11.24 -19.58
CA LEU A 398 -12.62 -10.20 -18.71
C LEU A 398 -13.66 -10.71 -17.71
N GLY A 399 -14.40 -11.78 -18.07
CA GLY A 399 -15.34 -12.44 -17.16
C GLY A 399 -14.69 -13.07 -15.92
N CYS A 400 -13.42 -13.48 -16.01
CA CYS A 400 -12.66 -13.96 -14.84
C CYS A 400 -12.36 -12.81 -13.87
N GLN A 401 -11.89 -11.68 -14.39
CA GLN A 401 -11.68 -10.47 -13.56
C GLN A 401 -13.01 -9.99 -12.95
N ALA A 402 -14.08 -9.94 -13.73
CA ALA A 402 -15.38 -9.51 -13.25
C ALA A 402 -15.93 -10.41 -12.14
N ALA A 403 -15.76 -11.74 -12.27
CA ALA A 403 -16.17 -12.70 -11.25
C ALA A 403 -15.32 -12.60 -9.97
N ALA A 404 -14.01 -12.42 -10.10
CA ALA A 404 -13.12 -12.17 -8.97
C ALA A 404 -13.47 -10.85 -8.26
N ALA A 405 -13.72 -9.77 -9.02
CA ALA A 405 -14.14 -8.48 -8.50
C ALA A 405 -15.41 -8.58 -7.65
N ALA A 406 -16.43 -9.32 -8.12
CA ALA A 406 -17.65 -9.52 -7.35
C ALA A 406 -17.39 -10.21 -6.00
N LEU A 407 -16.47 -11.16 -5.94
CA LEU A 407 -16.14 -11.84 -4.69
C LEU A 407 -15.41 -10.94 -3.71
N TYR A 408 -14.32 -10.25 -4.11
CA TYR A 408 -13.53 -9.49 -3.14
C TYR A 408 -14.19 -8.16 -2.77
N LEU A 409 -14.82 -7.45 -3.71
CA LEU A 409 -15.48 -6.18 -3.43
C LEU A 409 -16.72 -6.35 -2.54
N LEU A 410 -17.42 -7.49 -2.65
CA LEU A 410 -18.60 -7.78 -1.82
C LEU A 410 -18.27 -8.67 -0.61
N SER A 411 -17.00 -8.96 -0.34
CA SER A 411 -16.53 -9.67 0.85
C SER A 411 -16.63 -8.81 2.12
N PRO A 412 -16.46 -9.38 3.34
CA PRO A 412 -16.46 -8.61 4.58
C PRO A 412 -15.19 -7.79 4.83
N PHE A 413 -14.22 -7.85 3.92
CA PHE A 413 -12.90 -7.24 4.07
C PHE A 413 -12.86 -5.77 3.64
N THR A 414 -11.78 -5.08 3.96
CA THR A 414 -11.43 -3.77 3.39
C THR A 414 -10.90 -3.97 1.97
N PRO A 415 -11.62 -3.58 0.92
CA PRO A 415 -11.17 -3.81 -0.45
C PRO A 415 -10.20 -2.70 -0.90
N LEU A 416 -9.13 -3.09 -1.60
CA LEU A 416 -8.17 -2.21 -2.24
C LEU A 416 -8.14 -2.50 -3.74
N LEU A 417 -8.42 -1.48 -4.55
CA LEU A 417 -8.31 -1.54 -6.01
C LEU A 417 -6.94 -1.01 -6.42
N PHE A 418 -6.33 -1.62 -7.42
CA PHE A 418 -5.13 -1.07 -8.04
C PHE A 418 -5.50 -0.16 -9.23
N MET A 419 -4.84 0.98 -9.36
CA MET A 419 -5.10 1.97 -10.42
C MET A 419 -5.27 1.33 -11.81
N GLY A 420 -6.40 1.61 -12.45
CA GLY A 420 -6.78 1.07 -13.76
C GLY A 420 -7.40 -0.33 -13.75
N GLU A 421 -7.52 -0.98 -12.59
CA GLU A 421 -8.17 -2.27 -12.47
C GLU A 421 -9.64 -2.20 -12.88
N GLU A 422 -10.33 -1.13 -12.47
CA GLU A 422 -11.76 -0.93 -12.64
C GLU A 422 -12.23 -0.81 -14.09
N TRP A 423 -11.32 -0.52 -15.02
CA TRP A 423 -11.62 -0.59 -16.46
C TRP A 423 -10.79 -1.62 -17.22
N ALA A 424 -10.06 -2.48 -16.50
CA ALA A 424 -9.14 -3.47 -17.08
C ALA A 424 -8.09 -2.81 -17.99
N ALA A 425 -7.36 -1.82 -17.45
CA ALA A 425 -6.38 -1.03 -18.18
C ALA A 425 -5.44 -1.88 -19.03
N SER A 426 -5.17 -1.40 -20.25
CA SER A 426 -4.26 -2.09 -21.19
C SER A 426 -2.79 -1.89 -20.86
N THR A 427 -2.46 -0.91 -20.00
CA THR A 427 -1.09 -0.61 -19.60
C THR A 427 -0.59 -1.59 -18.55
N PRO A 428 0.63 -2.15 -18.71
CA PRO A 428 1.29 -2.94 -17.66
C PRO A 428 1.75 -2.04 -16.51
N PHE A 429 2.25 -2.66 -15.44
CA PHE A 429 2.93 -1.94 -14.36
C PHE A 429 4.23 -2.68 -13.99
N PRO A 430 5.26 -2.69 -14.85
CA PRO A 430 6.54 -3.32 -14.54
C PRO A 430 7.29 -2.54 -13.46
N PHE A 431 8.23 -3.21 -12.78
CA PHE A 431 9.17 -2.53 -11.89
C PHE A 431 10.08 -1.56 -12.67
N PHE A 432 10.24 -0.34 -12.15
CA PHE A 432 11.17 0.67 -12.66
C PHE A 432 11.79 1.47 -11.51
N SER A 433 13.03 1.95 -11.75
CA SER A 433 13.81 2.80 -10.85
C SER A 433 14.76 3.69 -11.65
N HIS A 434 15.41 4.64 -11.00
CA HIS A 434 16.39 5.52 -11.63
C HIS A 434 17.60 5.67 -10.73
N LEU A 435 18.39 4.62 -10.69
CA LEU A 435 19.62 4.58 -9.90
C LEU A 435 20.83 5.00 -10.74
N GLY A 436 21.86 5.48 -10.04
CA GLY A 436 23.10 5.92 -10.68
C GLY A 436 23.86 4.83 -11.44
N PRO A 437 24.92 5.22 -12.16
CA PRO A 437 25.61 4.34 -13.13
C PRO A 437 26.29 3.13 -12.49
N GLU A 438 26.46 3.10 -11.17
CA GLU A 438 27.05 1.95 -10.46
C GLU A 438 25.98 0.93 -10.05
N LEU A 439 24.82 1.38 -9.56
CA LEU A 439 23.76 0.52 -9.04
C LEU A 439 22.73 0.12 -10.09
N GLY A 440 22.37 1.01 -11.00
CA GLY A 440 21.36 0.75 -12.02
C GLY A 440 21.59 -0.56 -12.81
N PRO A 441 22.79 -0.79 -13.38
CA PRO A 441 23.11 -2.04 -14.07
C PRO A 441 22.99 -3.29 -13.19
N LEU A 442 23.32 -3.19 -11.89
CA LEU A 442 23.22 -4.32 -10.96
C LEU A 442 21.78 -4.69 -10.67
N VAL A 443 20.88 -3.70 -10.58
CA VAL A 443 19.45 -3.93 -10.40
C VAL A 443 18.86 -4.57 -11.66
N THR A 444 19.20 -4.08 -12.85
CA THR A 444 18.77 -4.69 -14.14
C THR A 444 19.20 -6.16 -14.24
N GLU A 445 20.47 -6.46 -13.92
CA GLU A 445 20.97 -7.85 -13.91
C GLU A 445 20.31 -8.70 -12.81
N GLY A 446 20.02 -8.11 -11.64
CA GLY A 446 19.36 -8.78 -10.52
C GLY A 446 17.98 -9.26 -10.91
N ARG A 447 17.16 -8.37 -11.48
CA ARG A 447 15.81 -8.69 -11.96
C ARG A 447 15.82 -9.75 -13.07
N ALA A 448 16.72 -9.64 -14.04
CA ALA A 448 16.85 -10.65 -15.09
C ALA A 448 17.12 -12.05 -14.52
N ARG A 449 18.04 -12.16 -13.55
CA ARG A 449 18.36 -13.44 -12.88
C ARG A 449 17.23 -13.99 -12.02
N GLU A 450 16.41 -13.14 -11.42
CA GLU A 450 15.25 -13.54 -10.64
C GLU A 450 14.21 -14.25 -11.53
N PHE A 451 13.90 -13.68 -12.67
CA PHE A 451 12.92 -14.23 -13.61
C PHE A 451 13.40 -15.48 -14.35
N GLU A 452 14.70 -15.58 -14.67
CA GLU A 452 15.29 -16.82 -15.16
C GLU A 452 15.06 -18.00 -14.21
N ARG A 453 15.18 -17.76 -12.89
CA ARG A 453 14.93 -18.78 -11.86
C ARG A 453 13.45 -19.17 -11.76
N MET A 454 12.54 -18.26 -12.09
CA MET A 454 11.10 -18.53 -12.14
C MET A 454 10.66 -19.22 -13.43
N GLY A 455 11.57 -19.39 -14.41
CA GLY A 455 11.30 -20.07 -15.68
C GLY A 455 10.48 -19.22 -16.66
N TRP A 456 10.52 -17.91 -16.54
CA TRP A 456 9.81 -16.99 -17.43
C TRP A 456 10.71 -16.57 -18.61
N ASP A 457 10.34 -16.98 -19.84
CA ASP A 457 11.04 -16.70 -21.10
C ASP A 457 10.62 -15.35 -21.75
N ALA A 458 10.22 -14.36 -20.96
CA ALA A 458 9.83 -13.05 -21.47
C ALA A 458 11.03 -12.09 -21.59
N GLU A 459 11.02 -11.21 -22.59
CA GLU A 459 11.94 -10.08 -22.65
C GLU A 459 11.55 -9.08 -21.55
N ILE A 460 12.39 -9.00 -20.52
CA ILE A 460 12.13 -8.18 -19.33
C ILE A 460 12.47 -6.73 -19.65
N PRO A 461 11.54 -5.77 -19.42
CA PRO A 461 11.84 -4.35 -19.57
C PRO A 461 13.01 -3.93 -18.68
N ASP A 462 13.92 -3.11 -19.21
CA ASP A 462 15.01 -2.53 -18.41
C ASP A 462 14.40 -1.56 -17.36
N PRO A 463 14.52 -1.84 -16.05
CA PRO A 463 13.94 -0.99 -15.02
C PRO A 463 14.53 0.42 -14.98
N GLN A 464 15.74 0.64 -15.53
CA GLN A 464 16.38 1.95 -15.58
C GLN A 464 15.95 2.77 -16.80
N SER A 465 15.21 2.17 -17.75
CA SER A 465 14.79 2.85 -18.97
C SER A 465 13.58 3.77 -18.71
N PRO A 466 13.60 5.05 -19.15
CA PRO A 466 12.41 5.90 -19.12
C PRO A 466 11.21 5.28 -19.84
N ALA A 467 11.44 4.51 -20.91
CA ALA A 467 10.38 3.83 -21.65
C ALA A 467 9.61 2.80 -20.79
N THR A 468 10.27 2.21 -19.78
CA THR A 468 9.61 1.27 -18.86
C THR A 468 8.59 2.01 -17.98
N ARG A 469 8.95 3.17 -17.41
CA ARG A 469 8.01 4.04 -16.67
C ARG A 469 6.91 4.56 -17.59
N GLU A 470 7.26 5.01 -18.80
CA GLU A 470 6.27 5.51 -19.76
C GLU A 470 5.24 4.47 -20.16
N SER A 471 5.64 3.19 -20.27
CA SER A 471 4.72 2.08 -20.57
C SER A 471 3.71 1.82 -19.45
N ALA A 472 4.03 2.19 -18.22
CA ALA A 472 3.18 2.03 -17.05
C ALA A 472 2.18 3.19 -16.85
N ALA A 473 2.34 4.31 -17.55
CA ALA A 473 1.43 5.44 -17.41
C ALA A 473 0.04 5.11 -17.94
N LEU A 474 -0.99 5.32 -17.12
CA LEU A 474 -2.37 4.95 -17.46
C LEU A 474 -2.87 5.71 -18.70
N ARG A 475 -3.59 4.99 -19.55
CA ARG A 475 -4.25 5.50 -20.74
C ARG A 475 -5.70 5.83 -20.45
N TRP A 476 -5.97 7.03 -20.01
CA TRP A 476 -7.31 7.51 -19.66
C TRP A 476 -8.27 7.61 -20.86
N ASP A 477 -7.76 7.68 -22.07
CA ASP A 477 -8.55 7.72 -23.31
C ASP A 477 -9.28 6.39 -23.60
N GLU A 478 -8.77 5.26 -23.11
CA GLU A 478 -9.38 3.94 -23.33
C GLU A 478 -10.61 3.65 -22.46
N VAL A 479 -10.82 4.40 -21.37
CA VAL A 479 -11.94 4.20 -20.42
C VAL A 479 -13.31 4.18 -21.10
N THR A 480 -13.47 4.91 -22.21
CA THR A 480 -14.71 5.00 -22.98
C THR A 480 -14.86 3.92 -24.07
N GLU A 481 -13.86 3.09 -24.28
CA GLU A 481 -13.95 1.98 -25.22
C GLU A 481 -14.91 0.89 -24.68
N PRO A 482 -15.62 0.15 -25.55
CA PRO A 482 -16.76 -0.69 -25.11
C PRO A 482 -16.46 -1.68 -23.97
N ASP A 483 -15.33 -2.39 -24.03
CA ASP A 483 -14.98 -3.39 -23.03
C ASP A 483 -14.52 -2.75 -21.73
N HIS A 484 -13.76 -1.66 -21.80
CA HIS A 484 -13.31 -0.88 -20.65
C HIS A 484 -14.48 -0.19 -19.95
N ALA A 485 -15.36 0.46 -20.70
CA ALA A 485 -16.56 1.09 -20.15
C ALA A 485 -17.50 0.08 -19.50
N ARG A 486 -17.62 -1.14 -20.05
CA ARG A 486 -18.40 -2.23 -19.47
C ARG A 486 -17.81 -2.69 -18.13
N MET A 487 -16.49 -2.84 -18.05
CA MET A 487 -15.80 -3.22 -16.81
C MET A 487 -15.96 -2.13 -15.76
N LEU A 488 -15.76 -0.87 -16.11
CA LEU A 488 -15.97 0.26 -15.20
C LEU A 488 -17.40 0.27 -14.63
N ALA A 489 -18.43 0.11 -15.49
CA ALA A 489 -19.81 0.06 -15.05
C ALA A 489 -20.06 -1.13 -14.09
N TRP A 490 -19.37 -2.26 -14.29
CA TRP A 490 -19.44 -3.41 -13.39
C TRP A 490 -18.89 -3.08 -11.99
N TYR A 491 -17.70 -2.49 -11.91
CA TYR A 491 -17.11 -2.07 -10.64
C TYR A 491 -17.97 -1.02 -9.93
N GLN A 492 -18.45 -0.02 -10.65
CA GLN A 492 -19.37 1.01 -10.08
C GLN A 492 -20.61 0.38 -9.45
N GLU A 493 -21.21 -0.60 -10.12
CA GLU A 493 -22.42 -1.26 -9.61
C GLU A 493 -22.11 -2.14 -8.39
N LEU A 494 -20.99 -2.88 -8.38
CA LEU A 494 -20.57 -3.65 -7.21
C LEU A 494 -20.32 -2.75 -6.00
N LEU A 495 -19.62 -1.64 -6.18
CA LEU A 495 -19.32 -0.70 -5.10
C LEU A 495 -20.58 0.03 -4.62
N ARG A 496 -21.54 0.33 -5.53
CA ARG A 496 -22.86 0.82 -5.16
C ARG A 496 -23.61 -0.19 -4.28
N LEU A 497 -23.63 -1.47 -4.67
CA LEU A 497 -24.26 -2.54 -3.88
C LEU A 497 -23.61 -2.67 -2.50
N ARG A 498 -22.25 -2.66 -2.42
CA ARG A 498 -21.53 -2.69 -1.16
C ARG A 498 -21.93 -1.55 -0.23
N ARG A 499 -22.04 -0.33 -0.75
CA ARG A 499 -22.41 0.85 0.03
C ARG A 499 -23.88 0.82 0.49
N ASP A 500 -24.78 0.44 -0.41
CA ASP A 500 -26.22 0.60 -0.22
C ASP A 500 -26.87 -0.56 0.56
N ARG A 501 -26.19 -1.71 0.67
CA ARG A 501 -26.71 -2.91 1.35
C ARG A 501 -26.01 -3.17 2.68
N PRO A 502 -26.73 -3.13 3.81
CA PRO A 502 -26.15 -3.33 5.14
C PRO A 502 -25.44 -4.68 5.33
N ASP A 503 -25.93 -5.74 4.70
CA ASP A 503 -25.33 -7.07 4.73
C ASP A 503 -23.97 -7.11 4.01
N LEU A 504 -23.78 -6.28 2.99
CA LEU A 504 -22.50 -6.14 2.28
C LEU A 504 -21.56 -5.12 2.92
N ALA A 505 -22.07 -4.15 3.65
CA ALA A 505 -21.27 -3.16 4.38
C ALA A 505 -20.69 -3.70 5.70
N SER A 506 -21.23 -4.82 6.23
CA SER A 506 -20.78 -5.41 7.51
C SER A 506 -19.39 -6.03 7.42
N GLY A 507 -18.52 -5.81 8.41
CA GLY A 507 -17.22 -6.51 8.57
C GLY A 507 -17.33 -7.88 9.26
N SER A 508 -18.53 -8.38 9.56
CA SER A 508 -18.72 -9.62 10.32
C SER A 508 -18.21 -10.85 9.55
N LEU A 509 -17.14 -11.46 10.04
CA LEU A 509 -16.63 -12.73 9.52
C LEU A 509 -17.57 -13.91 9.82
N ALA A 510 -18.39 -13.80 10.85
CA ALA A 510 -19.37 -14.85 11.23
C ALA A 510 -20.58 -14.88 10.29
N GLU A 511 -20.83 -13.80 9.53
CA GLU A 511 -21.95 -13.66 8.61
C GLU A 511 -21.61 -14.01 7.16
N VAL A 512 -20.36 -14.40 6.89
CA VAL A 512 -19.96 -14.88 5.57
C VAL A 512 -19.93 -16.40 5.53
N SER A 513 -20.50 -16.97 4.49
CA SER A 513 -20.37 -18.40 4.21
C SER A 513 -20.11 -18.64 2.73
N MET A 514 -19.41 -19.72 2.42
CA MET A 514 -19.16 -20.10 1.02
C MET A 514 -19.52 -21.56 0.78
N GLU A 515 -20.06 -21.78 -0.38
CA GLU A 515 -20.39 -23.10 -0.94
C GLU A 515 -19.62 -23.31 -2.24
N VAL A 516 -19.04 -24.49 -2.41
CA VAL A 516 -18.40 -24.92 -3.65
C VAL A 516 -19.42 -25.75 -4.40
N LEU A 517 -19.88 -25.27 -5.57
CA LEU A 517 -20.83 -26.01 -6.42
C LEU A 517 -20.11 -27.05 -7.27
N ASP A 518 -19.01 -26.66 -7.86
CA ASP A 518 -18.11 -27.53 -8.64
C ASP A 518 -16.68 -26.96 -8.61
N GLU A 519 -15.75 -27.57 -9.34
CA GLU A 519 -14.33 -27.15 -9.41
C GLU A 519 -14.12 -25.73 -9.96
N ASP A 520 -15.11 -25.16 -10.65
CA ASP A 520 -15.06 -23.86 -11.33
C ASP A 520 -16.00 -22.81 -10.73
N THR A 521 -16.89 -23.21 -9.80
CA THR A 521 -18.02 -22.35 -9.38
C THR A 521 -18.17 -22.33 -7.88
N VAL A 522 -18.25 -21.12 -7.33
CA VAL A 522 -18.44 -20.85 -5.90
C VAL A 522 -19.61 -19.91 -5.66
N LEU A 523 -20.24 -20.06 -4.49
CA LEU A 523 -21.25 -19.14 -3.97
C LEU A 523 -20.74 -18.53 -2.66
N MET A 524 -20.75 -17.21 -2.57
CA MET A 524 -20.54 -16.48 -1.30
C MET A 524 -21.88 -15.91 -0.84
N ARG A 525 -22.24 -16.17 0.43
CA ARG A 525 -23.49 -15.67 1.02
C ARG A 525 -23.18 -14.69 2.13
N ARG A 526 -23.86 -13.56 2.10
CA ARG A 526 -23.83 -12.51 3.12
C ARG A 526 -25.25 -11.99 3.36
N GLY A 527 -25.81 -12.26 4.54
CA GLY A 527 -27.20 -11.92 4.82
C GLY A 527 -28.17 -12.45 3.77
N THR A 528 -28.88 -11.55 3.08
CA THR A 528 -29.78 -11.89 1.97
C THR A 528 -29.10 -11.85 0.59
N THR A 529 -27.83 -11.47 0.52
CA THR A 529 -27.10 -11.40 -0.74
C THR A 529 -26.30 -12.67 -0.99
N THR A 530 -26.44 -13.23 -2.19
CA THR A 530 -25.59 -14.32 -2.69
C THR A 530 -24.83 -13.86 -3.93
N VAL A 531 -23.51 -14.01 -3.90
CA VAL A 531 -22.62 -13.81 -5.04
C VAL A 531 -22.25 -15.16 -5.62
N ALA A 532 -22.67 -15.45 -6.83
CA ALA A 532 -22.24 -16.61 -7.59
C ALA A 532 -21.12 -16.19 -8.54
N ALA A 533 -19.99 -16.90 -8.53
CA ALA A 533 -18.85 -16.62 -9.39
C ALA A 533 -18.35 -17.92 -10.02
N THR A 534 -18.12 -17.89 -11.35
CA THR A 534 -17.63 -19.04 -12.09
C THR A 534 -16.50 -18.64 -13.05
N ARG A 535 -15.45 -19.48 -13.10
CA ARG A 535 -14.38 -19.42 -14.10
C ARG A 535 -14.61 -20.35 -15.29
N ALA A 536 -15.72 -21.13 -15.29
CA ALA A 536 -16.05 -22.05 -16.36
C ALA A 536 -16.09 -21.31 -17.71
N ARG A 537 -15.43 -21.84 -18.75
CA ARG A 537 -15.34 -21.18 -20.06
C ARG A 537 -16.40 -21.74 -21.00
N ASP A 538 -17.08 -20.84 -21.73
CA ASP A 538 -18.04 -21.20 -22.79
C ASP A 538 -19.09 -22.21 -22.36
N ARG A 539 -19.48 -22.20 -21.09
CA ARG A 539 -20.43 -23.13 -20.49
C ARG A 539 -21.52 -22.38 -19.73
N LEU A 540 -22.76 -22.80 -19.93
CA LEU A 540 -23.88 -22.39 -19.11
C LEU A 540 -23.80 -23.11 -17.76
N VAL A 541 -23.75 -22.35 -16.66
CA VAL A 541 -23.63 -22.86 -15.28
C VAL A 541 -24.95 -22.62 -14.57
N GLU A 542 -25.54 -23.67 -14.00
CA GLU A 542 -26.74 -23.55 -13.18
C GLU A 542 -26.37 -23.14 -11.75
N ILE A 543 -27.04 -22.09 -11.26
CA ILE A 543 -26.88 -21.53 -9.93
C ILE A 543 -28.17 -21.83 -9.16
N PRO A 544 -28.17 -22.79 -8.21
CA PRO A 544 -29.36 -23.24 -7.50
C PRO A 544 -29.73 -22.26 -6.37
N VAL A 545 -29.96 -21.00 -6.74
CA VAL A 545 -30.32 -19.90 -5.83
C VAL A 545 -31.50 -19.15 -6.45
N GLU A 546 -32.63 -19.18 -5.76
CA GLU A 546 -33.82 -18.40 -6.12
C GLU A 546 -33.67 -16.97 -5.58
N GLY A 547 -34.19 -15.98 -6.28
CA GLY A 547 -34.16 -14.57 -5.87
C GLY A 547 -34.16 -13.63 -7.06
N GLU A 548 -34.01 -12.35 -6.77
CA GLU A 548 -33.86 -11.30 -7.77
C GLU A 548 -32.38 -11.11 -8.14
N VAL A 549 -32.05 -11.21 -9.42
CA VAL A 549 -30.69 -10.89 -9.89
C VAL A 549 -30.52 -9.38 -9.90
N LEU A 550 -29.67 -8.88 -9.02
CA LEU A 550 -29.37 -7.44 -8.86
C LEU A 550 -28.44 -6.96 -9.99
N VAL A 551 -27.40 -7.73 -10.27
CA VAL A 551 -26.44 -7.46 -11.35
C VAL A 551 -25.82 -8.77 -11.86
N ALA A 552 -25.43 -8.80 -13.13
CA ALA A 552 -24.86 -9.97 -13.79
C ALA A 552 -23.72 -9.58 -14.73
N TRP A 553 -22.65 -10.38 -14.72
CA TRP A 553 -21.65 -10.43 -15.77
C TRP A 553 -21.78 -11.76 -16.51
N GLY A 554 -22.17 -11.69 -17.78
CA GLY A 554 -22.52 -12.83 -18.62
C GLY A 554 -24.00 -12.84 -18.99
N GLU A 555 -24.35 -13.60 -20.03
CA GLU A 555 -25.75 -13.87 -20.35
C GLU A 555 -26.34 -14.77 -19.25
N TYR A 556 -27.52 -14.42 -18.75
CA TYR A 556 -28.18 -15.18 -17.70
C TYR A 556 -29.69 -15.31 -17.94
N GLY A 557 -30.29 -16.30 -17.29
CA GLY A 557 -31.72 -16.51 -17.33
C GLY A 557 -32.22 -17.46 -16.24
N PRO A 558 -33.56 -17.52 -16.00
CA PRO A 558 -34.13 -18.39 -15.00
C PRO A 558 -34.06 -19.87 -15.43
N VAL A 559 -33.82 -20.74 -14.44
CA VAL A 559 -33.92 -22.21 -14.57
C VAL A 559 -34.75 -22.75 -13.39
N PRO A 560 -35.25 -24.00 -13.43
CA PRO A 560 -35.95 -24.57 -12.28
C PRO A 560 -35.07 -24.54 -11.01
N GLY A 561 -35.53 -23.84 -9.96
CA GLY A 561 -34.84 -23.73 -8.68
C GLY A 561 -33.72 -22.70 -8.62
N GLY A 562 -33.62 -21.77 -9.60
CA GLY A 562 -32.61 -20.73 -9.59
C GLY A 562 -32.38 -20.02 -10.91
N HIS A 563 -31.12 -19.77 -11.21
CA HIS A 563 -30.66 -19.07 -12.41
C HIS A 563 -29.56 -19.85 -13.13
N ALA A 564 -29.30 -19.50 -14.37
CA ALA A 564 -28.11 -19.98 -15.09
C ALA A 564 -27.34 -18.77 -15.64
N VAL A 565 -26.01 -18.85 -15.68
CA VAL A 565 -25.13 -17.83 -16.23
C VAL A 565 -24.09 -18.43 -17.17
N THR A 566 -23.80 -17.74 -18.27
CA THR A 566 -22.70 -18.13 -19.15
C THR A 566 -21.37 -17.68 -18.54
N GLY A 567 -20.48 -18.64 -18.28
CA GLY A 567 -19.17 -18.35 -17.73
C GLY A 567 -18.08 -18.10 -18.79
N PRO A 568 -16.95 -17.44 -18.39
CA PRO A 568 -16.71 -16.95 -17.05
C PRO A 568 -17.59 -15.74 -16.71
N GLY A 569 -18.12 -15.71 -15.49
CA GLY A 569 -19.10 -14.69 -15.11
C GLY A 569 -19.54 -14.74 -13.66
N SER A 570 -20.48 -13.85 -13.31
CA SER A 570 -20.98 -13.71 -11.95
C SER A 570 -22.44 -13.26 -11.92
N LEU A 571 -23.18 -13.67 -10.88
CA LEU A 571 -24.50 -13.14 -10.52
C LEU A 571 -24.45 -12.64 -9.07
N VAL A 572 -25.01 -11.47 -8.82
CA VAL A 572 -25.35 -11.03 -7.47
C VAL A 572 -26.87 -11.13 -7.30
N ILE A 573 -27.31 -11.95 -6.37
CA ILE A 573 -28.71 -12.33 -6.20
C ILE A 573 -29.19 -11.89 -4.82
N ASP A 574 -30.33 -11.18 -4.75
CA ASP A 574 -31.05 -10.94 -3.51
C ASP A 574 -31.99 -12.12 -3.23
N THR A 575 -31.59 -12.95 -2.27
CA THR A 575 -32.43 -14.03 -1.77
C THR A 575 -33.34 -13.45 -0.70
N LYS A 576 -34.64 -13.37 -0.96
CA LYS A 576 -35.59 -12.93 0.07
C LYS A 576 -35.38 -13.80 1.30
N ALA A 577 -35.26 -13.15 2.46
CA ALA A 577 -35.25 -13.86 3.72
C ALA A 577 -36.57 -14.67 3.81
N ASP A 578 -36.46 -15.99 4.04
CA ASP A 578 -37.61 -16.85 4.35
C ASP A 578 -38.29 -16.44 5.63
#